data_2b3be05b44ec8a633e7147be2b3892de
#
_entry.id   2b3be05b44ec8a633e7147be2b3892de
#
_cell.length_a   1.000
_cell.length_b   1.000
_cell.length_c   1.000
_cell.angle_alpha   90.00
_cell.angle_beta   90.00
_cell.angle_gamma   90.00
#
_symmetry.space_group_name_H-M   'P 1'
#
loop_
_entity.id
_entity.type
_entity.pdbx_description
1 polymer ?
#
loop_
_entity_poly.entity_id
_entity_poly.type
_entity_poly.pdbx_seq_one_letter_code
_entity_poly.pdbx_strand_id
1 'polypeptide(L)'
;MNERVLRELPPLHEKDFMYVADRRKKEFTYPIHKHEVFELNYVENGEGVVRIVGDNTQTIGNSDLVLITSPDLEHVWLQGDCHSEEIREVTIQFFFDFDSSDSLFGRTPLLPIKHLFEKARNGVVFSQEAIEKVRPLIDTLSSTQDKFYSVIKFMTIL
;
A
#
# COMPACT_ATOMS: atom_id res chain seq x y z
N MET A 1 13.40 21.86 12.76
CA MET A 1 14.29 21.24 11.77
C MET A 1 13.39 20.76 10.62
N ASN A 2 13.60 21.23 9.39
CA ASN A 2 12.89 20.66 8.24
C ASN A 2 13.42 19.24 8.04
N GLU A 3 12.69 18.25 8.50
CA GLU A 3 12.99 16.87 8.12
C GLU A 3 12.81 16.77 6.60
N ARG A 4 13.91 16.47 5.94
CA ARG A 4 13.93 16.38 4.48
C ARG A 4 13.17 15.11 4.09
N VAL A 5 12.02 15.26 3.43
CA VAL A 5 11.25 14.14 2.92
C VAL A 5 12.13 13.30 1.99
N LEU A 6 12.24 12.01 2.29
CA LEU A 6 13.01 11.08 1.48
C LEU A 6 12.26 10.77 0.19
N ARG A 7 12.94 10.87 -0.95
CA ARG A 7 12.43 10.30 -2.20
C ARG A 7 12.91 8.87 -2.32
N GLU A 8 12.02 7.94 -2.07
CA GLU A 8 12.32 6.51 -2.17
C GLU A 8 12.42 6.09 -3.64
N LEU A 9 13.38 5.20 -3.94
CA LEU A 9 13.49 4.52 -5.21
C LEU A 9 12.93 3.11 -5.05
N PRO A 10 11.70 2.84 -5.52
CA PRO A 10 11.09 1.52 -5.39
C PRO A 10 11.90 0.46 -6.15
N PRO A 11 11.98 -0.77 -5.66
CA PRO A 11 12.69 -1.87 -6.32
C PRO A 11 11.86 -2.48 -7.47
N LEU A 12 11.21 -1.63 -8.25
CA LEU A 12 10.44 -1.98 -9.44
C LEU A 12 11.25 -1.68 -10.70
N HIS A 13 11.45 -2.68 -11.55
CA HIS A 13 12.05 -2.51 -12.86
C HIS A 13 10.96 -2.20 -13.91
N GLU A 14 11.36 -1.66 -15.05
CA GLU A 14 10.47 -1.19 -16.12
C GLU A 14 9.41 -2.22 -16.57
N LYS A 15 9.72 -3.51 -16.46
CA LYS A 15 8.83 -4.61 -16.87
C LYS A 15 8.09 -5.28 -15.70
N ASP A 16 8.34 -4.85 -14.47
CA ASP A 16 7.68 -5.42 -13.32
C ASP A 16 6.28 -4.82 -13.18
N PHE A 17 5.30 -5.70 -12.90
CA PHE A 17 3.94 -5.26 -12.61
C PHE A 17 3.82 -4.76 -11.17
N MET A 18 4.42 -5.47 -10.24
CA MET A 18 4.42 -5.15 -8.81
C MET A 18 5.62 -5.75 -8.09
N TYR A 19 5.94 -5.14 -6.96
CA TYR A 19 6.88 -5.65 -5.96
C TYR A 19 6.14 -5.87 -4.64
N VAL A 20 6.35 -6.99 -3.99
CA VAL A 20 5.73 -7.35 -2.72
C VAL A 20 6.80 -7.61 -1.69
N ALA A 21 6.74 -6.89 -0.58
CA ALA A 21 7.57 -7.12 0.59
C ALA A 21 6.67 -7.47 1.80
N ASP A 22 6.87 -8.63 2.40
CA ASP A 22 6.19 -9.08 3.62
C ASP A 22 7.23 -9.18 4.73
N ARG A 23 7.17 -8.30 5.70
CA ARG A 23 8.19 -8.11 6.73
C ARG A 23 7.61 -8.28 8.12
N ARG A 24 8.42 -8.84 9.02
CA ARG A 24 8.18 -8.80 10.46
C ARG A 24 9.16 -7.83 11.10
N LYS A 25 8.69 -6.99 11.98
CA LYS A 25 9.49 -5.96 12.65
C LYS A 25 8.97 -5.69 14.06
N LYS A 26 9.81 -5.08 14.90
CA LYS A 26 9.40 -4.63 16.24
C LYS A 26 9.05 -3.15 16.28
N GLU A 27 9.54 -2.40 15.28
CA GLU A 27 9.39 -0.95 15.25
C GLU A 27 9.38 -0.40 13.83
N PHE A 28 8.75 0.78 13.68
CA PHE A 28 8.82 1.58 12.48
C PHE A 28 9.93 2.63 12.62
N THR A 29 10.94 2.52 11.77
CA THR A 29 12.11 3.43 11.78
C THR A 29 12.32 4.14 10.45
N TYR A 30 11.50 3.80 9.43
CA TYR A 30 11.62 4.40 8.11
C TYR A 30 11.11 5.85 8.15
N PRO A 31 11.87 6.82 7.60
CA PRO A 31 11.48 8.23 7.65
C PRO A 31 10.30 8.54 6.75
N ILE A 32 9.73 9.75 6.92
CA ILE A 32 8.73 10.28 5.99
C ILE A 32 9.29 10.29 4.58
N HIS A 33 8.54 9.74 3.63
CA HIS A 33 8.99 9.53 2.27
C HIS A 33 7.85 9.69 1.26
N LYS A 34 8.23 9.71 -0.02
CA LYS A 34 7.36 9.65 -1.18
C LYS A 34 8.06 8.94 -2.33
N HIS A 35 7.31 8.39 -3.26
CA HIS A 35 7.81 7.68 -4.44
C HIS A 35 6.89 7.87 -5.65
N GLU A 36 7.35 7.48 -6.84
CA GLU A 36 6.61 7.69 -8.10
C GLU A 36 5.59 6.59 -8.43
N VAL A 37 5.61 5.49 -7.68
CA VAL A 37 4.71 4.36 -7.89
C VAL A 37 3.52 4.42 -6.92
N PHE A 38 2.50 3.63 -7.18
CA PHE A 38 1.43 3.40 -6.21
C PHE A 38 1.87 2.41 -5.15
N GLU A 39 1.27 2.50 -3.96
CA GLU A 39 1.55 1.57 -2.87
C GLU A 39 0.27 1.14 -2.17
N LEU A 40 0.13 -0.15 -1.92
CA LEU A 40 -0.82 -0.69 -0.97
C LEU A 40 -0.03 -1.19 0.23
N ASN A 41 -0.28 -0.61 1.40
CA ASN A 41 0.41 -0.96 2.64
C ASN A 41 -0.58 -1.58 3.63
N TYR A 42 -0.25 -2.78 4.10
CA TYR A 42 -1.01 -3.50 5.13
C TYR A 42 -0.17 -3.66 6.38
N VAL A 43 -0.75 -3.29 7.52
CA VAL A 43 -0.15 -3.48 8.85
C VAL A 43 -1.04 -4.41 9.67
N GLU A 44 -0.42 -5.35 10.37
CA GLU A 44 -1.05 -6.25 11.34
C GLU A 44 -0.27 -6.24 12.65
N ASN A 45 -0.97 -6.37 13.78
CA ASN A 45 -0.43 -6.21 15.13
C ASN A 45 0.16 -4.81 15.37
N GLY A 46 -0.44 -3.79 14.76
CA GLY A 46 0.05 -2.40 14.76
C GLY A 46 -0.72 -1.48 15.69
N GLU A 47 -1.48 -1.99 16.65
CA GLU A 47 -2.24 -1.14 17.58
C GLU A 47 -1.34 -0.10 18.26
N GLY A 48 -1.70 1.18 18.12
CA GLY A 48 -0.93 2.30 18.65
C GLY A 48 0.07 2.94 17.67
N VAL A 49 0.31 2.32 16.51
CA VAL A 49 1.12 2.94 15.44
C VAL A 49 0.41 4.19 14.92
N VAL A 50 1.15 5.24 14.65
CA VAL A 50 0.64 6.48 14.06
C VAL A 50 0.96 6.48 12.57
N ARG A 51 -0.09 6.47 11.74
CA ARG A 51 0.01 6.63 10.28
C ARG A 51 -0.18 8.09 9.90
N ILE A 52 0.71 8.59 9.07
CA ILE A 52 0.60 9.91 8.43
C ILE A 52 0.60 9.70 6.91
N VAL A 53 -0.42 10.20 6.23
CA VAL A 53 -0.53 10.19 4.76
C VAL A 53 -1.03 11.56 4.33
N GLY A 54 -0.20 12.33 3.66
CA GLY A 54 -0.47 13.73 3.35
C GLY A 54 -0.73 14.55 4.62
N ASP A 55 -1.91 15.14 4.71
CA ASP A 55 -2.39 15.90 5.87
C ASP A 55 -3.20 15.09 6.88
N ASN A 56 -3.40 13.79 6.62
CA ASN A 56 -4.14 12.90 7.51
C ASN A 56 -3.21 12.20 8.48
N THR A 57 -3.46 12.37 9.78
CA THR A 57 -2.75 11.67 10.85
C THR A 57 -3.73 10.86 11.67
N GLN A 58 -3.46 9.57 11.85
CA GLN A 58 -4.33 8.66 12.61
C GLN A 58 -3.52 7.62 13.37
N THR A 59 -3.89 7.39 14.64
CA THR A 59 -3.46 6.21 15.38
C THR A 59 -4.28 5.01 14.89
N ILE A 60 -3.62 3.96 14.44
CA ILE A 60 -4.28 2.77 13.89
C ILE A 60 -4.62 1.76 14.99
N GLY A 61 -5.59 0.90 14.70
CA GLY A 61 -5.89 -0.29 15.52
C GLY A 61 -4.97 -1.46 15.22
N ASN A 62 -5.42 -2.66 15.53
CA ASN A 62 -4.62 -3.88 15.31
C ASN A 62 -4.26 -4.11 13.85
N SER A 63 -5.13 -3.75 12.90
CA SER A 63 -4.83 -3.84 11.47
C SER A 63 -5.23 -2.58 10.74
N ASP A 64 -4.47 -2.26 9.70
CA ASP A 64 -4.68 -1.10 8.82
C ASP A 64 -4.34 -1.48 7.38
N LEU A 65 -5.08 -0.95 6.43
CA LEU A 65 -4.83 -1.12 5.01
C LEU A 65 -5.04 0.22 4.30
N VAL A 66 -4.00 0.68 3.64
CA VAL A 66 -3.98 2.00 2.99
C VAL A 66 -3.46 1.90 1.58
N LEU A 67 -4.13 2.57 0.66
CA LEU A 67 -3.70 2.72 -0.72
C LEU A 67 -3.16 4.13 -0.94
N ILE A 68 -1.90 4.24 -1.32
CA ILE A 68 -1.21 5.47 -1.71
C ILE A 68 -1.32 5.61 -3.23
N THR A 69 -2.02 6.63 -3.68
CA THR A 69 -2.48 6.77 -5.08
C THR A 69 -1.83 7.92 -5.84
N SER A 70 -0.91 8.64 -5.21
CA SER A 70 -0.27 9.81 -5.83
C SER A 70 1.25 9.77 -5.60
N PRO A 71 2.06 10.06 -6.65
CA PRO A 71 3.51 10.06 -6.54
C PRO A 71 4.08 11.12 -5.59
N ASP A 72 3.34 12.17 -5.30
CA ASP A 72 3.79 13.23 -4.40
C ASP A 72 3.17 13.13 -2.99
N LEU A 73 2.40 12.09 -2.72
CA LEU A 73 1.75 11.88 -1.43
C LEU A 73 2.76 11.40 -0.39
N GLU A 74 3.19 12.31 0.47
CA GLU A 74 4.11 12.02 1.56
C GLU A 74 3.45 11.12 2.60
N HIS A 75 4.18 10.09 3.04
CA HIS A 75 3.64 9.15 4.01
C HIS A 75 4.71 8.56 4.92
N VAL A 76 4.28 8.11 6.12
CA VAL A 76 5.12 7.46 7.12
C VAL A 76 4.25 6.72 8.14
N TRP A 77 4.80 5.64 8.68
CA TRP A 77 4.30 4.99 9.88
C TRP A 77 5.30 5.23 11.00
N LEU A 78 4.82 5.76 12.11
CA LEU A 78 5.61 6.03 13.31
C LEU A 78 5.22 5.05 14.40
N GLN A 79 6.17 4.68 15.26
CA GLN A 79 5.92 3.72 16.33
C GLN A 79 4.75 4.10 17.24
N GLY A 80 4.60 5.39 17.57
CA GLY A 80 3.57 5.83 18.50
C GLY A 80 3.62 5.07 19.83
N ASP A 81 2.45 4.68 20.31
CA ASP A 81 2.29 3.88 21.53
C ASP A 81 2.21 2.37 21.25
N CYS A 82 2.68 1.92 20.11
CA CYS A 82 2.67 0.49 19.77
C CYS A 82 3.76 -0.27 20.55
N HIS A 83 3.35 -1.31 21.26
CA HIS A 83 4.22 -2.18 22.05
C HIS A 83 4.27 -3.62 21.51
N SER A 84 3.82 -3.85 20.29
CA SER A 84 3.86 -5.16 19.67
C SER A 84 5.30 -5.64 19.47
N GLU A 85 5.59 -6.88 19.89
CA GLU A 85 6.88 -7.54 19.66
C GLU A 85 7.03 -8.06 18.23
N GLU A 86 5.93 -8.16 17.47
CA GLU A 86 5.90 -8.66 16.11
C GLU A 86 4.83 -7.95 15.28
N ILE A 87 5.20 -6.80 14.72
CA ILE A 87 4.38 -6.10 13.73
C ILE A 87 4.62 -6.74 12.37
N ARG A 88 3.57 -7.08 11.65
CA ARG A 88 3.66 -7.48 10.25
C ARG A 88 3.35 -6.29 9.36
N GLU A 89 4.21 -6.05 8.38
CA GLU A 89 3.97 -5.07 7.34
C GLU A 89 4.11 -5.72 5.97
N VAL A 90 3.05 -5.62 5.16
CA VAL A 90 3.06 -6.04 3.75
C VAL A 90 2.96 -4.79 2.89
N THR A 91 4.03 -4.50 2.17
CA THR A 91 4.11 -3.38 1.23
C THR A 91 4.03 -3.92 -0.19
N ILE A 92 3.07 -3.42 -0.96
CA ILE A 92 2.90 -3.76 -2.38
C ILE A 92 3.09 -2.47 -3.17
N GLN A 93 4.20 -2.35 -3.88
CA GLN A 93 4.48 -1.23 -4.78
C GLN A 93 4.19 -1.67 -6.22
N PHE A 94 3.52 -0.82 -6.98
CA PHE A 94 3.05 -1.16 -8.32
C PHE A 94 2.84 0.08 -9.19
N PHE A 95 2.72 -0.14 -10.48
CA PHE A 95 2.40 0.90 -11.45
C PHE A 95 1.24 0.47 -12.34
N PHE A 96 0.24 1.35 -12.48
CA PHE A 96 -0.84 1.22 -13.44
C PHE A 96 -0.81 2.38 -14.43
N ASP A 97 -0.84 2.05 -15.72
CA ASP A 97 -1.01 3.04 -16.76
C ASP A 97 -2.51 3.30 -16.97
N PHE A 98 -2.99 4.42 -16.46
CA PHE A 98 -4.37 4.85 -16.64
C PHE A 98 -4.58 5.81 -17.82
N ASP A 99 -3.51 6.38 -18.37
CA ASP A 99 -3.57 7.50 -19.32
C ASP A 99 -3.47 7.05 -20.78
N SER A 100 -2.86 5.92 -21.06
CA SER A 100 -2.75 5.38 -22.41
C SER A 100 -4.12 5.03 -22.98
N SER A 101 -4.34 5.39 -24.25
CA SER A 101 -5.56 5.02 -25.00
C SER A 101 -5.79 3.51 -25.08
N ASP A 102 -4.70 2.73 -25.00
CA ASP A 102 -4.72 1.27 -25.04
C ASP A 102 -4.69 0.63 -23.66
N SER A 103 -4.81 1.45 -22.60
CA SER A 103 -4.80 0.97 -21.21
C SER A 103 -5.86 -0.09 -20.98
N LEU A 104 -5.44 -1.19 -20.35
CA LEU A 104 -6.34 -2.26 -19.91
C LEU A 104 -7.42 -1.73 -18.94
N PHE A 105 -7.09 -0.73 -18.13
CA PHE A 105 -8.01 -0.09 -17.17
C PHE A 105 -9.09 0.77 -17.80
N GLY A 106 -9.02 1.05 -19.11
CA GLY A 106 -10.12 1.63 -19.90
C GLY A 106 -11.20 0.64 -20.30
N ARG A 107 -10.99 -0.66 -20.07
CA ARG A 107 -11.97 -1.70 -20.42
C ARG A 107 -13.02 -1.86 -19.31
N THR A 108 -14.27 -2.09 -19.69
CA THR A 108 -15.42 -2.12 -18.77
C THR A 108 -15.22 -2.91 -17.48
N PRO A 109 -14.68 -4.14 -17.51
CA PRO A 109 -14.50 -4.91 -16.26
C PRO A 109 -13.52 -4.28 -15.25
N LEU A 110 -12.59 -3.42 -15.70
CA LEU A 110 -11.56 -2.80 -14.89
C LEU A 110 -11.80 -1.31 -14.60
N LEU A 111 -12.86 -0.73 -15.16
CA LEU A 111 -13.25 0.65 -14.86
C LEU A 111 -13.43 0.95 -13.37
N PRO A 112 -13.97 0.03 -12.53
CA PRO A 112 -14.06 0.28 -11.09
C PRO A 112 -12.70 0.59 -10.44
N ILE A 113 -11.63 -0.09 -10.86
CA ILE A 113 -10.27 0.19 -10.37
C ILE A 113 -9.82 1.58 -10.80
N LYS A 114 -9.96 1.92 -12.08
CA LYS A 114 -9.64 3.27 -12.56
C LYS A 114 -10.40 4.34 -11.78
N HIS A 115 -11.69 4.19 -11.57
CA HIS A 115 -12.51 5.13 -10.80
C HIS A 115 -12.09 5.23 -9.34
N LEU A 116 -11.60 4.14 -8.72
CA LEU A 116 -11.03 4.19 -7.38
C LEU A 116 -9.86 5.17 -7.33
N PHE A 117 -8.91 5.06 -8.24
CA PHE A 117 -7.73 5.93 -8.29
C PHE A 117 -8.08 7.38 -8.63
N GLU A 118 -9.03 7.62 -9.52
CA GLU A 118 -9.51 8.97 -9.86
C GLU A 118 -10.12 9.70 -8.67
N LYS A 119 -10.82 8.96 -7.78
CA LYS A 119 -11.45 9.51 -6.57
C LYS A 119 -10.50 9.63 -5.39
N ALA A 120 -9.49 8.81 -5.35
CA ALA A 120 -8.64 8.58 -4.19
C ALA A 120 -7.33 9.41 -4.21
N ARG A 121 -7.37 10.64 -4.68
CA ARG A 121 -6.16 11.49 -4.87
C ARG A 121 -5.32 11.69 -3.61
N ASN A 122 -5.95 11.61 -2.44
CA ASN A 122 -5.29 11.74 -1.13
C ASN A 122 -5.09 10.40 -0.43
N GLY A 123 -5.13 9.30 -1.19
CA GLY A 123 -5.09 7.94 -0.66
C GLY A 123 -6.45 7.42 -0.21
N VAL A 124 -6.48 6.14 0.13
CA VAL A 124 -7.69 5.44 0.65
C VAL A 124 -7.32 4.64 1.87
N VAL A 125 -8.12 4.79 2.92
CA VAL A 125 -8.11 3.89 4.09
C VAL A 125 -9.25 2.90 3.94
N PHE A 126 -8.97 1.61 4.03
CA PHE A 126 -9.96 0.56 3.94
C PHE A 126 -10.65 0.33 5.30
N SER A 127 -11.94 -0.01 5.27
CA SER A 127 -12.65 -0.40 6.49
C SER A 127 -12.17 -1.75 7.04
N GLN A 128 -12.37 -2.00 8.34
CA GLN A 128 -12.03 -3.30 8.94
C GLN A 128 -12.75 -4.46 8.25
N GLU A 129 -14.02 -4.26 7.85
CA GLU A 129 -14.77 -5.26 7.08
C GLU A 129 -14.08 -5.58 5.74
N ALA A 130 -13.58 -4.57 5.03
CA ALA A 130 -12.84 -4.77 3.78
C ALA A 130 -11.52 -5.50 4.04
N ILE A 131 -10.78 -5.12 5.09
CA ILE A 131 -9.54 -5.78 5.49
C ILE A 131 -9.77 -7.27 5.76
N GLU A 132 -10.79 -7.63 6.53
CA GLU A 132 -11.12 -9.03 6.81
C GLU A 132 -11.40 -9.84 5.55
N LYS A 133 -12.07 -9.24 4.57
CA LYS A 133 -12.38 -9.90 3.28
C LYS A 133 -11.14 -10.17 2.44
N VAL A 134 -10.19 -9.24 2.41
CA VAL A 134 -9.00 -9.34 1.54
C VAL A 134 -7.78 -9.96 2.22
N ARG A 135 -7.77 -10.05 3.55
CA ARG A 135 -6.69 -10.61 4.36
C ARG A 135 -6.22 -11.98 3.87
N PRO A 136 -7.08 -12.98 3.55
CA PRO A 136 -6.61 -14.28 3.05
C PRO A 136 -5.82 -14.18 1.75
N LEU A 137 -6.08 -13.18 0.92
CA LEU A 137 -5.31 -12.92 -0.31
C LEU A 137 -3.96 -12.28 0.03
N ILE A 138 -3.93 -11.31 0.94
CA ILE A 138 -2.70 -10.66 1.41
C ILE A 138 -1.78 -11.69 2.06
N ASP A 139 -2.31 -12.58 2.90
CA ASP A 139 -1.56 -13.60 3.64
C ASP A 139 -0.77 -14.56 2.73
N THR A 140 -1.25 -14.76 1.52
CA THR A 140 -0.64 -15.70 0.58
C THR A 140 0.06 -15.01 -0.60
N LEU A 141 -0.01 -13.68 -0.68
CA LEU A 141 0.48 -12.96 -1.85
C LEU A 141 2.01 -13.08 -2.02
N SER A 142 2.76 -12.86 -0.92
CA SER A 142 4.24 -12.91 -0.93
C SER A 142 4.80 -14.31 -1.21
N SER A 143 4.07 -15.37 -0.83
CA SER A 143 4.46 -16.76 -1.03
C SER A 143 3.98 -17.38 -2.35
N THR A 144 3.18 -16.64 -3.13
CA THR A 144 2.66 -17.14 -4.41
C THR A 144 3.77 -17.20 -5.46
N GLN A 145 4.10 -18.42 -5.90
CA GLN A 145 5.18 -18.66 -6.86
C GLN A 145 4.83 -18.23 -8.29
N ASP A 146 3.58 -18.45 -8.68
CA ASP A 146 3.08 -18.05 -10.00
C ASP A 146 2.84 -16.52 -10.01
N LYS A 147 3.65 -15.82 -10.79
CA LYS A 147 3.60 -14.35 -10.89
C LYS A 147 2.29 -13.85 -11.49
N PHE A 148 1.73 -14.54 -12.47
CA PHE A 148 0.43 -14.20 -13.04
C PHE A 148 -0.68 -14.32 -11.98
N TYR A 149 -0.66 -15.42 -11.22
CA TYR A 149 -1.65 -15.63 -10.17
C TYR A 149 -1.50 -14.61 -9.01
N SER A 150 -0.26 -14.19 -8.71
CA SER A 150 -0.02 -13.09 -7.77
C SER A 150 -0.69 -11.79 -8.23
N VAL A 151 -0.58 -11.45 -9.51
CA VAL A 151 -1.25 -10.27 -10.08
C VAL A 151 -2.77 -10.39 -9.98
N ILE A 152 -3.35 -11.56 -10.28
CA ILE A 152 -4.80 -11.78 -10.14
C ILE A 152 -5.26 -11.60 -8.69
N LYS A 153 -4.53 -12.16 -7.71
CA LYS A 153 -4.82 -11.93 -6.29
C LYS A 153 -4.80 -10.44 -5.93
N PHE A 154 -3.74 -9.74 -6.35
CA PHE A 154 -3.60 -8.32 -6.09
C PHE A 154 -4.75 -7.50 -6.71
N MET A 155 -5.10 -7.76 -7.96
CA MET A 155 -6.25 -7.13 -8.62
C MET A 155 -7.58 -7.41 -7.91
N THR A 156 -7.69 -8.53 -7.21
CA THR A 156 -8.88 -8.89 -6.42
C THR A 156 -8.93 -8.16 -5.07
N ILE A 157 -7.79 -7.74 -4.53
CA ILE A 157 -7.70 -6.95 -3.31
C ILE A 157 -8.18 -5.52 -3.54
N LEU A 158 -7.92 -4.97 -4.70
CA LEU A 158 -8.35 -3.63 -5.10
C LEU A 158 -9.85 -3.55 -5.44
#